data_41a85e5f5038645fc8d4014398364045
#
_entry.id   41a85e5f5038645fc8d4014398364045
#
_cell.length_a   1.000
_cell.length_b   1.000
_cell.length_c   1.000
_cell.angle_alpha   90.00
_cell.angle_beta   90.00
_cell.angle_gamma   90.00
#
_symmetry.space_group_name_H-M   'P 1'
#
loop_
_entity.id
_entity.type
_entity.pdbx_description
1 polymer ?
#
loop_
_entity_poly.entity_id
_entity_poly.type
_entity_poly.pdbx_seq_one_letter_code
_entity_poly.pdbx_strand_id
1 'polypeptide(L)'
;MTKLLHHNEKTSLNGGREPLFSQKELLVLAVPLLVEQLLEVTVGMADTMMVSRCGEAAISGVSLVDMINNLIIVLFAALATGGAVVVSQYLGAKDRQDADKSAGQLLLLSGLSGMVIGAVCFVLARPMIRLFYGSIESDVLDAGVKYLQIIALSYPFLALYNGGAALFRSIGNSKISMQISFLMNIINIVGNAVCIFGFKMGVDGVAWPSVVSRVVAAALILRKCYREDAVLTVPKTLRLDGGMAKRILGIGIPSAFENSLFEAGRILVVSMISTFGTVQIAANAVANNLDGMGVIPGKAISLAMITVVGRCIGAGDHEQTVYYTRKLLLWAYITMGLSNGAILLFLRQLVGIYALSGETMELAITLVTIHAGCAIIFWPLSFVLPNALRAANDVKFTMVVSILSMACWRLGFSYLLCVRMGWGAVGVWVAMVIDWTCRVTCFVLRFRSGAWKTKYQA
;
A
#
# COMPACT_ATOMS: atom_id res chain seq x y z
N MET A 1 -2.83 -16.12 -32.30
CA MET A 1 -2.87 -16.28 -30.85
C MET A 1 -3.91 -15.35 -30.18
N THR A 2 -3.98 -14.07 -30.53
CA THR A 2 -4.92 -13.07 -29.96
C THR A 2 -6.41 -13.39 -30.23
N LYS A 3 -6.77 -13.92 -31.41
CA LYS A 3 -8.16 -14.34 -31.73
C LYS A 3 -8.64 -15.58 -30.98
N LEU A 4 -7.74 -16.52 -30.70
CA LEU A 4 -8.05 -17.74 -29.90
C LEU A 4 -8.28 -17.40 -28.43
N LEU A 5 -7.55 -16.43 -27.86
CA LEU A 5 -7.72 -15.97 -26.49
C LEU A 5 -9.06 -15.22 -26.31
N HIS A 6 -9.47 -14.40 -27.29
CA HIS A 6 -10.77 -13.73 -27.30
C HIS A 6 -11.94 -14.71 -27.44
N HIS A 7 -11.75 -15.81 -28.17
CA HIS A 7 -12.81 -16.83 -28.33
C HIS A 7 -13.01 -17.64 -27.04
N ASN A 8 -11.93 -17.97 -26.33
CA ASN A 8 -11.99 -18.61 -25.02
C ASN A 8 -12.59 -17.73 -23.92
N GLU A 9 -12.43 -16.40 -23.99
CA GLU A 9 -13.03 -15.46 -23.02
C GLU A 9 -14.56 -15.36 -23.19
N LYS A 10 -15.06 -15.36 -24.46
CA LYS A 10 -16.50 -15.33 -24.74
C LYS A 10 -17.22 -16.63 -24.32
N THR A 11 -16.51 -17.76 -24.36
CA THR A 11 -17.07 -19.08 -23.93
C THR A 11 -17.05 -19.29 -22.42
N SER A 12 -16.26 -18.51 -21.67
CA SER A 12 -16.18 -18.63 -20.21
C SER A 12 -17.18 -17.73 -19.44
N LEU A 13 -17.80 -16.78 -20.13
CA LEU A 13 -18.90 -15.98 -19.60
C LEU A 13 -20.22 -16.60 -20.08
N ASN A 14 -21.02 -17.13 -19.14
CA ASN A 14 -22.32 -17.69 -19.46
C ASN A 14 -23.21 -16.64 -20.16
N GLY A 15 -23.67 -16.93 -21.37
CA GLY A 15 -24.64 -16.07 -22.06
C GLY A 15 -24.07 -15.15 -23.16
N GLY A 16 -22.83 -15.32 -23.62
CA GLY A 16 -22.31 -14.58 -24.78
C GLY A 16 -22.10 -13.08 -24.58
N ARG A 17 -22.03 -12.62 -23.32
CA ARG A 17 -21.77 -11.20 -22.97
C ARG A 17 -20.35 -10.77 -23.33
N GLU A 18 -20.22 -9.55 -23.79
CA GLU A 18 -18.88 -9.00 -24.07
C GLU A 18 -18.13 -8.74 -22.76
N PRO A 19 -16.85 -9.16 -22.66
CA PRO A 19 -16.03 -8.91 -21.50
C PRO A 19 -15.78 -7.41 -21.33
N LEU A 20 -15.96 -6.88 -20.11
CA LEU A 20 -15.71 -5.48 -19.77
C LEU A 20 -14.23 -5.10 -19.91
N PHE A 21 -13.33 -6.05 -19.79
CA PHE A 21 -11.89 -5.87 -19.96
C PHE A 21 -11.29 -6.96 -20.82
N SER A 22 -10.51 -6.57 -21.80
CA SER A 22 -9.64 -7.48 -22.53
C SER A 22 -8.40 -7.86 -21.71
N GLN A 23 -7.74 -8.98 -22.05
CA GLN A 23 -6.46 -9.36 -21.45
C GLN A 23 -5.41 -8.25 -21.54
N LYS A 24 -5.37 -7.54 -22.68
CA LYS A 24 -4.44 -6.45 -22.92
C LYS A 24 -4.68 -5.28 -21.96
N GLU A 25 -5.93 -4.91 -21.71
CA GLU A 25 -6.27 -3.82 -20.79
C GLU A 25 -5.90 -4.18 -19.35
N LEU A 26 -6.12 -5.43 -18.93
CA LEU A 26 -5.68 -5.89 -17.60
C LEU A 26 -4.16 -5.85 -17.45
N LEU A 27 -3.39 -6.21 -18.48
CA LEU A 27 -1.92 -6.12 -18.47
C LEU A 27 -1.45 -4.67 -18.46
N VAL A 28 -2.07 -3.80 -19.27
CA VAL A 28 -1.77 -2.36 -19.29
C VAL A 28 -2.05 -1.70 -17.95
N LEU A 29 -3.00 -2.23 -17.17
CA LEU A 29 -3.26 -1.78 -15.81
C LEU A 29 -2.26 -2.37 -14.80
N ALA A 30 -2.03 -3.68 -14.82
CA ALA A 30 -1.29 -4.40 -13.78
C ALA A 30 0.24 -4.23 -13.88
N VAL A 31 0.82 -4.24 -15.09
CA VAL A 31 2.27 -4.17 -15.27
C VAL A 31 2.87 -2.84 -14.79
N PRO A 32 2.30 -1.66 -15.14
CA PRO A 32 2.81 -0.41 -14.58
C PRO A 32 2.68 -0.32 -13.05
N LEU A 33 1.63 -0.90 -12.46
CA LEU A 33 1.49 -0.96 -11.00
C LEU A 33 2.57 -1.81 -10.36
N LEU A 34 2.95 -2.92 -11.00
CA LEU A 34 4.06 -3.74 -10.53
C LEU A 34 5.38 -2.95 -10.54
N VAL A 35 5.65 -2.22 -11.62
CA VAL A 35 6.84 -1.35 -11.73
C VAL A 35 6.80 -0.25 -10.67
N GLU A 36 5.64 0.39 -10.46
CA GLU A 36 5.46 1.42 -9.42
C GLU A 36 5.80 0.88 -8.02
N GLN A 37 5.33 -0.32 -7.67
CA GLN A 37 5.64 -0.95 -6.38
C GLN A 37 7.12 -1.35 -6.24
N LEU A 38 7.77 -1.80 -7.30
CA LEU A 38 9.21 -2.06 -7.31
C LEU A 38 10.02 -0.78 -7.09
N LEU A 39 9.64 0.31 -7.74
CA LEU A 39 10.28 1.62 -7.58
C LEU A 39 10.17 2.13 -6.15
N GLU A 40 9.01 1.99 -5.51
CA GLU A 40 8.78 2.42 -4.13
C GLU A 40 9.77 1.74 -3.15
N VAL A 41 9.96 0.44 -3.28
CA VAL A 41 10.94 -0.31 -2.46
C VAL A 41 12.37 0.12 -2.75
N THR A 42 12.73 0.30 -4.02
CA THR A 42 14.09 0.68 -4.44
C THR A 42 14.47 2.07 -3.89
N VAL A 43 13.54 3.01 -3.91
CA VAL A 43 13.78 4.37 -3.37
C VAL A 43 13.96 4.34 -1.87
N GLY A 44 13.11 3.62 -1.15
CA GLY A 44 13.25 3.47 0.31
C GLY A 44 14.63 2.92 0.71
N MET A 45 15.16 1.95 -0.06
CA MET A 45 16.52 1.44 0.15
C MET A 45 17.58 2.50 -0.13
N ALA A 46 17.46 3.24 -1.22
CA ALA A 46 18.40 4.29 -1.60
C ALA A 46 18.41 5.42 -0.57
N ASP A 47 17.27 5.87 -0.09
CA ASP A 47 17.13 6.89 0.94
C ASP A 47 17.84 6.47 2.24
N THR A 48 17.60 5.25 2.72
CA THR A 48 18.24 4.70 3.91
C THR A 48 19.77 4.67 3.77
N MET A 49 20.28 4.25 2.61
CA MET A 49 21.72 4.23 2.33
C MET A 49 22.34 5.65 2.31
N MET A 50 21.61 6.63 1.80
CA MET A 50 22.11 8.00 1.74
C MET A 50 22.08 8.69 3.11
N VAL A 51 21.00 8.50 3.88
CA VAL A 51 20.89 9.02 5.26
C VAL A 51 22.00 8.48 6.16
N SER A 52 22.46 7.24 5.95
CA SER A 52 23.54 6.64 6.74
C SER A 52 24.85 7.40 6.70
N ARG A 53 25.03 8.33 5.75
CA ARG A 53 26.20 9.20 5.64
C ARG A 53 26.07 10.52 6.41
N CYS A 54 24.89 10.82 6.97
CA CYS A 54 24.62 12.08 7.67
C CYS A 54 24.94 12.07 9.17
N GLY A 55 25.42 10.93 9.71
CA GLY A 55 25.74 10.76 11.13
C GLY A 55 24.65 10.05 11.93
N GLU A 56 25.01 9.52 13.11
CA GLU A 56 24.15 8.64 13.91
C GLU A 56 22.86 9.31 14.41
N ALA A 57 22.94 10.55 14.87
CA ALA A 57 21.77 11.30 15.33
C ALA A 57 20.79 11.59 14.17
N ALA A 58 21.32 11.88 12.97
CA ALA A 58 20.51 12.12 11.77
C ALA A 58 19.79 10.86 11.33
N ILE A 59 20.49 9.71 11.24
CA ILE A 59 19.88 8.42 10.89
C ILE A 59 18.77 8.07 11.87
N SER A 60 19.07 8.18 13.16
CA SER A 60 18.10 7.82 14.22
C SER A 60 16.87 8.73 14.16
N GLY A 61 17.05 10.05 14.04
CA GLY A 61 15.95 11.00 13.93
C GLY A 61 15.09 10.78 12.69
N VAL A 62 15.70 10.56 11.53
CA VAL A 62 14.98 10.25 10.27
C VAL A 62 14.23 8.94 10.39
N SER A 63 14.85 7.89 10.91
CA SER A 63 14.21 6.55 11.05
C SER A 63 12.97 6.60 11.95
N LEU A 64 13.00 7.36 13.04
CA LEU A 64 11.84 7.55 13.92
C LEU A 64 10.69 8.25 13.18
N VAL A 65 11.02 9.29 12.40
CA VAL A 65 10.02 10.03 11.62
C VAL A 65 9.49 9.21 10.46
N ASP A 66 10.28 8.33 9.84
CA ASP A 66 9.83 7.49 8.73
C ASP A 66 8.72 6.53 9.17
N MET A 67 8.72 6.07 10.41
CA MET A 67 7.60 5.29 10.94
C MET A 67 6.30 6.12 11.00
N ILE A 68 6.38 7.38 11.44
CA ILE A 68 5.23 8.31 11.43
C ILE A 68 4.81 8.63 10.00
N ASN A 69 5.77 8.90 9.13
CA ASN A 69 5.55 9.20 7.72
C ASN A 69 4.84 8.03 7.00
N ASN A 70 5.23 6.79 7.29
CA ASN A 70 4.59 5.61 6.73
C ASN A 70 3.11 5.49 7.13
N LEU A 71 2.77 5.77 8.40
CA LEU A 71 1.36 5.82 8.83
C LEU A 71 0.56 6.87 8.03
N ILE A 72 1.14 8.04 7.78
CA ILE A 72 0.49 9.13 7.03
C ILE A 72 0.32 8.75 5.56
N ILE A 73 1.33 8.13 4.94
CA ILE A 73 1.26 7.62 3.57
C ILE A 73 0.10 6.60 3.44
N VAL A 74 -0.02 5.70 4.40
CA VAL A 74 -1.08 4.68 4.45
C VAL A 74 -2.47 5.32 4.58
N LEU A 75 -2.62 6.41 5.36
CA LEU A 75 -3.86 7.18 5.44
C LEU A 75 -4.24 7.81 4.09
N PHE A 76 -3.30 8.45 3.40
CA PHE A 76 -3.55 9.03 2.08
C PHE A 76 -3.86 7.96 1.03
N ALA A 77 -3.17 6.83 1.05
CA ALA A 77 -3.44 5.70 0.16
C ALA A 77 -4.84 5.11 0.39
N ALA A 78 -5.30 5.04 1.64
CA ALA A 78 -6.64 4.56 1.98
C ALA A 78 -7.73 5.52 1.50
N LEU A 79 -7.54 6.83 1.66
CA LEU A 79 -8.45 7.85 1.11
C LEU A 79 -8.51 7.78 -0.42
N ALA A 80 -7.34 7.66 -1.07
CA ALA A 80 -7.22 7.49 -2.51
C ALA A 80 -7.95 6.21 -2.99
N THR A 81 -7.86 5.11 -2.23
CA THR A 81 -8.60 3.86 -2.48
C THR A 81 -10.10 4.09 -2.42
N GLY A 82 -10.61 4.83 -1.40
CA GLY A 82 -12.02 5.17 -1.30
C GLY A 82 -12.53 5.90 -2.53
N GLY A 83 -11.80 6.90 -2.98
CA GLY A 83 -12.13 7.63 -4.22
C GLY A 83 -12.02 6.77 -5.47
N ALA A 84 -10.98 5.92 -5.58
CA ALA A 84 -10.80 5.01 -6.71
C ALA A 84 -11.99 4.04 -6.87
N VAL A 85 -12.50 3.51 -5.75
CA VAL A 85 -13.70 2.66 -5.75
C VAL A 85 -14.90 3.42 -6.31
N VAL A 86 -15.21 4.59 -5.75
CA VAL A 86 -16.37 5.38 -6.15
C VAL A 86 -16.30 5.80 -7.63
N VAL A 87 -15.15 6.31 -8.07
CA VAL A 87 -14.94 6.69 -9.48
C VAL A 87 -15.08 5.47 -10.40
N SER A 88 -14.49 4.34 -10.03
CA SER A 88 -14.58 3.10 -10.83
C SER A 88 -16.02 2.60 -10.95
N GLN A 89 -16.81 2.71 -9.88
CA GLN A 89 -18.22 2.33 -9.88
C GLN A 89 -19.04 3.21 -10.83
N TYR A 90 -18.90 4.53 -10.77
CA TYR A 90 -19.60 5.43 -11.70
C TYR A 90 -19.16 5.25 -13.15
N LEU A 91 -17.88 5.01 -13.39
CA LEU A 91 -17.39 4.66 -14.73
C LEU A 91 -17.99 3.34 -15.23
N GLY A 92 -18.17 2.36 -14.36
CA GLY A 92 -18.85 1.10 -14.67
C GLY A 92 -20.33 1.27 -14.98
N ALA A 93 -21.02 2.13 -14.22
CA ALA A 93 -22.41 2.52 -14.44
C ALA A 93 -22.61 3.38 -15.70
N LYS A 94 -21.52 3.80 -16.38
CA LYS A 94 -21.51 4.75 -17.51
C LYS A 94 -22.07 6.14 -17.13
N ASP A 95 -22.11 6.44 -15.84
CA ASP A 95 -22.48 7.77 -15.34
C ASP A 95 -21.23 8.67 -15.31
N ARG A 96 -21.03 9.37 -16.42
CA ARG A 96 -19.90 10.27 -16.61
C ARG A 96 -19.97 11.49 -15.69
N GLN A 97 -21.17 12.01 -15.44
CA GLN A 97 -21.35 13.23 -14.65
C GLN A 97 -20.93 13.01 -13.20
N ASP A 98 -21.38 11.92 -12.59
CA ASP A 98 -21.04 11.63 -11.20
C ASP A 98 -19.61 11.05 -11.07
N ALA A 99 -19.08 10.41 -12.13
CA ALA A 99 -17.65 10.05 -12.19
C ALA A 99 -16.75 11.30 -12.14
N ASP A 100 -17.07 12.33 -12.95
CA ASP A 100 -16.32 13.60 -12.98
C ASP A 100 -16.43 14.36 -11.65
N LYS A 101 -17.64 14.41 -11.05
CA LYS A 101 -17.84 14.99 -9.71
C LYS A 101 -17.04 14.23 -8.65
N SER A 102 -17.09 12.89 -8.65
CA SER A 102 -16.35 12.08 -7.66
C SER A 102 -14.85 12.25 -7.80
N ALA A 103 -14.34 12.42 -9.03
CA ALA A 103 -12.94 12.74 -9.27
C ALA A 103 -12.54 14.08 -8.65
N GLY A 104 -13.37 15.13 -8.84
CA GLY A 104 -13.16 16.43 -8.21
C GLY A 104 -13.19 16.36 -6.68
N GLN A 105 -14.16 15.62 -6.10
CA GLN A 105 -14.25 15.43 -4.66
C GLN A 105 -13.05 14.67 -4.08
N LEU A 106 -12.55 13.66 -4.78
CA LEU A 106 -11.35 12.94 -4.34
C LEU A 106 -10.15 13.87 -4.26
N LEU A 107 -9.89 14.71 -5.28
CA LEU A 107 -8.78 15.66 -5.25
C LEU A 107 -8.96 16.71 -4.16
N LEU A 108 -10.16 17.23 -3.98
CA LEU A 108 -10.47 18.19 -2.91
C LEU A 108 -10.21 17.59 -1.53
N LEU A 109 -10.76 16.41 -1.26
CA LEU A 109 -10.58 15.72 0.03
C LEU A 109 -9.10 15.34 0.27
N SER A 110 -8.39 14.91 -0.78
CA SER A 110 -6.95 14.62 -0.68
C SER A 110 -6.16 15.89 -0.33
N GLY A 111 -6.40 17.00 -1.02
CA GLY A 111 -5.74 18.28 -0.73
C GLY A 111 -6.04 18.78 0.68
N LEU A 112 -7.31 18.77 1.10
CA LEU A 112 -7.74 19.20 2.43
C LEU A 112 -7.14 18.31 3.53
N SER A 113 -7.21 16.99 3.38
CA SER A 113 -6.61 16.06 4.36
C SER A 113 -5.10 16.23 4.46
N GLY A 114 -4.43 16.40 3.31
CA GLY A 114 -2.99 16.67 3.28
C GLY A 114 -2.62 17.98 3.98
N MET A 115 -3.39 19.06 3.78
CA MET A 115 -3.17 20.34 4.47
C MET A 115 -3.40 20.21 5.98
N VAL A 116 -4.49 19.58 6.41
CA VAL A 116 -4.79 19.42 7.84
C VAL A 116 -3.74 18.57 8.53
N ILE A 117 -3.43 17.39 7.96
CA ILE A 117 -2.42 16.50 8.54
C ILE A 117 -1.04 17.14 8.49
N GLY A 118 -0.69 17.84 7.41
CA GLY A 118 0.56 18.59 7.29
C GLY A 118 0.70 19.67 8.35
N ALA A 119 -0.33 20.48 8.56
CA ALA A 119 -0.35 21.51 9.59
C ALA A 119 -0.23 20.92 11.00
N VAL A 120 -0.96 19.85 11.30
CA VAL A 120 -0.89 19.14 12.59
C VAL A 120 0.52 18.59 12.83
N CYS A 121 1.11 17.90 11.85
CA CYS A 121 2.47 17.36 11.96
C CYS A 121 3.53 18.45 12.08
N PHE A 122 3.38 19.56 11.36
CA PHE A 122 4.30 20.68 11.44
C PHE A 122 4.28 21.35 12.82
N VAL A 123 3.10 21.66 13.34
CA VAL A 123 2.93 22.36 14.63
C VAL A 123 3.24 21.45 15.81
N LEU A 124 2.78 20.18 15.74
CA LEU A 124 2.91 19.22 16.82
C LEU A 124 4.08 18.24 16.65
N ALA A 125 5.08 18.56 15.80
CA ALA A 125 6.21 17.66 15.52
C ALA A 125 6.91 17.17 16.81
N ARG A 126 7.31 18.10 17.69
CA ARG A 126 8.00 17.76 18.93
C ARG A 126 7.14 16.93 19.90
N PRO A 127 5.90 17.33 20.25
CA PRO A 127 5.04 16.49 21.11
C PRO A 127 4.68 15.14 20.47
N MET A 128 4.52 15.07 19.17
CA MET A 128 4.26 13.80 18.48
C MET A 128 5.42 12.81 18.64
N ILE A 129 6.66 13.24 18.35
CA ILE A 129 7.82 12.37 18.50
C ILE A 129 7.97 11.91 19.96
N ARG A 130 7.78 12.81 20.93
CA ARG A 130 7.81 12.44 22.35
C ARG A 130 6.69 11.48 22.75
N LEU A 131 5.50 11.64 22.20
CA LEU A 131 4.37 10.75 22.46
C LEU A 131 4.64 9.32 21.98
N PHE A 132 5.24 9.18 20.80
CA PHE A 132 5.52 7.87 20.20
C PHE A 132 6.74 7.16 20.80
N TYR A 133 7.77 7.92 21.18
CA TYR A 133 9.08 7.36 21.53
C TYR A 133 9.56 7.70 22.96
N GLY A 134 8.80 8.50 23.69
CA GLY A 134 9.14 8.87 25.07
C GLY A 134 10.35 9.81 25.15
N SER A 135 11.23 9.57 26.14
CA SER A 135 12.47 10.33 26.32
C SER A 135 13.58 9.76 25.43
N ILE A 136 13.99 10.53 24.44
CA ILE A 136 15.10 10.27 23.53
C ILE A 136 16.16 11.35 23.69
N GLU A 137 17.38 11.10 23.21
CA GLU A 137 18.47 12.07 23.22
C GLU A 137 18.06 13.35 22.48
N SER A 138 18.50 14.51 23.00
CA SER A 138 18.11 15.82 22.47
C SER A 138 18.46 15.99 21.01
N ASP A 139 19.65 15.54 20.59
CA ASP A 139 20.15 15.69 19.23
C ASP A 139 19.34 14.87 18.23
N VAL A 140 18.93 13.66 18.62
CA VAL A 140 18.02 12.77 17.83
C VAL A 140 16.63 13.39 17.74
N LEU A 141 16.11 13.93 18.86
CA LEU A 141 14.82 14.62 18.89
C LEU A 141 14.83 15.85 17.96
N ASP A 142 15.85 16.67 18.04
CA ASP A 142 15.93 17.90 17.24
C ASP A 142 16.10 17.59 15.74
N ALA A 143 16.91 16.59 15.39
CA ALA A 143 17.02 16.09 14.02
C ALA A 143 15.66 15.55 13.51
N GLY A 144 14.95 14.76 14.31
CA GLY A 144 13.64 14.23 13.96
C GLY A 144 12.58 15.32 13.81
N VAL A 145 12.52 16.29 14.74
CA VAL A 145 11.58 17.43 14.65
C VAL A 145 11.81 18.22 13.38
N LYS A 146 13.06 18.55 13.07
CA LYS A 146 13.40 19.30 11.86
C LYS A 146 13.01 18.54 10.59
N TYR A 147 13.33 17.26 10.53
CA TYR A 147 12.95 16.41 9.41
C TYR A 147 11.42 16.31 9.24
N LEU A 148 10.68 16.04 10.33
CA LEU A 148 9.22 15.94 10.29
C LEU A 148 8.56 17.25 9.85
N GLN A 149 9.06 18.41 10.33
CA GLN A 149 8.53 19.71 9.93
C GLN A 149 8.72 19.98 8.44
N ILE A 150 9.89 19.68 7.88
CA ILE A 150 10.14 19.87 6.44
C ILE A 150 9.27 18.90 5.62
N ILE A 151 9.22 17.61 5.99
CA ILE A 151 8.43 16.61 5.28
C ILE A 151 6.93 16.91 5.37
N ALA A 152 6.44 17.45 6.49
CA ALA A 152 5.04 17.82 6.67
C ALA A 152 4.55 18.86 5.63
N LEU A 153 5.44 19.75 5.16
CA LEU A 153 5.13 20.67 4.06
C LEU A 153 4.82 19.97 2.76
N SER A 154 5.29 18.74 2.57
CA SER A 154 5.03 17.95 1.35
C SER A 154 3.73 17.16 1.40
N TYR A 155 3.07 17.00 2.54
CA TYR A 155 1.90 16.13 2.67
C TYR A 155 0.70 16.56 1.82
N PRO A 156 0.37 17.84 1.64
CA PRO A 156 -0.67 18.25 0.71
C PRO A 156 -0.40 17.77 -0.71
N PHE A 157 0.85 17.87 -1.16
CA PHE A 157 1.28 17.46 -2.50
C PHE A 157 1.29 15.94 -2.65
N LEU A 158 1.74 15.22 -1.63
CA LEU A 158 1.72 13.75 -1.61
C LEU A 158 0.28 13.23 -1.65
N ALA A 159 -0.63 13.83 -0.89
CA ALA A 159 -2.03 13.45 -0.88
C ALA A 159 -2.71 13.71 -2.24
N LEU A 160 -2.43 14.85 -2.86
CA LEU A 160 -2.91 15.19 -4.22
C LEU A 160 -2.34 14.23 -5.27
N TYR A 161 -1.06 13.89 -5.18
CA TYR A 161 -0.45 12.89 -6.05
C TYR A 161 -1.16 11.54 -5.91
N ASN A 162 -1.37 11.03 -4.69
CA ASN A 162 -2.05 9.76 -4.44
C ASN A 162 -3.50 9.76 -4.97
N GLY A 163 -4.24 10.85 -4.75
CA GLY A 163 -5.59 11.03 -5.30
C GLY A 163 -5.60 11.02 -6.83
N GLY A 164 -4.71 11.79 -7.46
CA GLY A 164 -4.59 11.83 -8.92
C GLY A 164 -4.13 10.49 -9.52
N ALA A 165 -3.18 9.81 -8.89
CA ALA A 165 -2.75 8.47 -9.30
C ALA A 165 -3.91 7.46 -9.22
N ALA A 166 -4.73 7.54 -8.17
CA ALA A 166 -5.92 6.72 -8.02
C ALA A 166 -6.95 6.98 -9.14
N LEU A 167 -7.14 8.23 -9.56
CA LEU A 167 -7.98 8.57 -10.70
C LEU A 167 -7.48 7.92 -12.00
N PHE A 168 -6.18 8.04 -12.30
CA PHE A 168 -5.63 7.41 -13.50
C PHE A 168 -5.73 5.89 -13.46
N ARG A 169 -5.58 5.27 -12.31
CA ARG A 169 -5.84 3.82 -12.12
C ARG A 169 -7.30 3.48 -12.39
N SER A 170 -8.24 4.28 -11.89
CA SER A 170 -9.69 4.06 -12.06
C SER A 170 -10.12 4.11 -13.53
N ILE A 171 -9.47 4.94 -14.37
CA ILE A 171 -9.72 4.95 -15.82
C ILE A 171 -8.94 3.87 -16.58
N GLY A 172 -8.18 3.01 -15.89
CA GLY A 172 -7.41 1.94 -16.49
C GLY A 172 -6.04 2.37 -17.06
N ASN A 173 -5.57 3.58 -16.77
CA ASN A 173 -4.31 4.12 -17.29
C ASN A 173 -3.27 4.30 -16.17
N SER A 174 -2.79 3.21 -15.60
CA SER A 174 -1.74 3.23 -14.57
C SER A 174 -0.35 3.63 -15.11
N LYS A 175 -0.17 3.70 -16.44
CA LYS A 175 1.09 4.12 -17.05
C LYS A 175 1.45 5.57 -16.67
N ILE A 176 0.46 6.45 -16.55
CA ILE A 176 0.69 7.85 -16.16
C ILE A 176 1.17 7.94 -14.72
N SER A 177 0.52 7.23 -13.77
CA SER A 177 0.96 7.22 -12.37
C SER A 177 2.37 6.65 -12.23
N MET A 178 2.68 5.54 -12.92
CA MET A 178 4.01 4.95 -12.95
C MET A 178 5.08 5.93 -13.47
N GLN A 179 4.82 6.63 -14.59
CA GLN A 179 5.80 7.56 -15.18
C GLN A 179 6.08 8.74 -14.23
N ILE A 180 5.05 9.28 -13.58
CA ILE A 180 5.20 10.39 -12.64
C ILE A 180 5.90 9.90 -11.36
N SER A 181 5.57 8.69 -10.86
CA SER A 181 6.29 8.07 -9.75
C SER A 181 7.77 7.87 -10.06
N PHE A 182 8.08 7.37 -11.24
CA PHE A 182 9.48 7.21 -11.69
C PHE A 182 10.24 8.53 -11.69
N LEU A 183 9.64 9.59 -12.23
CA LEU A 183 10.26 10.92 -12.23
C LEU A 183 10.42 11.47 -10.81
N MET A 184 9.39 11.31 -9.96
CA MET A 184 9.43 11.71 -8.54
C MET A 184 10.61 11.04 -7.82
N ASN A 185 10.81 9.76 -8.07
CA ASN A 185 11.87 8.97 -7.47
C ASN A 185 13.27 9.39 -7.97
N ILE A 186 13.41 9.68 -9.27
CA ILE A 186 14.67 10.21 -9.81
C ILE A 186 15.00 11.55 -9.17
N ILE A 187 14.05 12.49 -9.09
CA ILE A 187 14.25 13.81 -8.48
C ILE A 187 14.66 13.64 -7.01
N ASN A 188 14.02 12.72 -6.29
CA ASN A 188 14.35 12.44 -4.89
C ASN A 188 15.78 11.90 -4.74
N ILE A 189 16.14 10.81 -5.44
CA ILE A 189 17.46 10.19 -5.35
C ILE A 189 18.57 11.13 -5.79
N VAL A 190 18.42 11.78 -6.93
CA VAL A 190 19.42 12.75 -7.44
C VAL A 190 19.54 13.96 -6.52
N GLY A 191 18.39 14.48 -6.05
CA GLY A 191 18.35 15.58 -5.10
C GLY A 191 19.04 15.24 -3.79
N ASN A 192 18.76 14.08 -3.20
CA ASN A 192 19.42 13.60 -1.99
C ASN A 192 20.93 13.48 -2.21
N ALA A 193 21.37 12.87 -3.32
CA ALA A 193 22.77 12.73 -3.65
C ALA A 193 23.48 14.10 -3.77
N VAL A 194 22.89 15.07 -4.46
CA VAL A 194 23.44 16.42 -4.61
C VAL A 194 23.49 17.15 -3.27
N CYS A 195 22.42 17.09 -2.48
CA CYS A 195 22.37 17.80 -1.19
C CYS A 195 23.31 17.19 -0.15
N ILE A 196 23.41 15.86 -0.08
CA ILE A 196 24.24 15.17 0.90
C ILE A 196 25.72 15.21 0.49
N PHE A 197 26.05 14.79 -0.74
CA PHE A 197 27.44 14.65 -1.17
C PHE A 197 28.01 15.94 -1.75
N GLY A 198 27.17 16.75 -2.44
CA GLY A 198 27.58 18.04 -3.00
C GLY A 198 27.62 19.16 -1.97
N PHE A 199 26.50 19.45 -1.33
CA PHE A 199 26.35 20.53 -0.37
C PHE A 199 26.66 20.14 1.08
N LYS A 200 26.93 18.88 1.37
CA LYS A 200 27.21 18.35 2.72
C LYS A 200 26.11 18.71 3.75
N MET A 201 24.85 18.76 3.28
CA MET A 201 23.70 19.00 4.14
C MET A 201 23.43 17.77 4.98
N GLY A 202 23.02 17.96 6.24
CA GLY A 202 22.60 16.87 7.12
C GLY A 202 21.18 16.39 6.79
N VAL A 203 20.32 16.34 7.81
CA VAL A 203 18.90 15.89 7.69
C VAL A 203 18.12 16.68 6.63
N ASP A 204 18.39 17.96 6.48
CA ASP A 204 17.78 18.85 5.49
C ASP A 204 18.02 18.37 4.05
N GLY A 205 19.21 17.78 3.82
CA GLY A 205 19.61 17.26 2.51
C GLY A 205 18.81 16.06 2.03
N VAL A 206 18.08 15.39 2.92
CA VAL A 206 17.14 14.30 2.58
C VAL A 206 15.70 14.82 2.53
N ALA A 207 15.37 15.78 3.40
CA ALA A 207 14.01 16.29 3.51
C ALA A 207 13.60 17.16 2.31
N TRP A 208 14.41 18.13 1.91
CA TRP A 208 14.06 19.05 0.83
C TRP A 208 13.89 18.40 -0.55
N PRO A 209 14.75 17.47 -0.99
CA PRO A 209 14.50 16.74 -2.24
C PRO A 209 13.20 15.96 -2.24
N SER A 210 12.81 15.41 -1.09
CA SER A 210 11.51 14.74 -0.92
C SER A 210 10.34 15.73 -1.10
N VAL A 211 10.44 16.94 -0.57
CA VAL A 211 9.43 17.99 -0.78
C VAL A 211 9.35 18.37 -2.26
N VAL A 212 10.48 18.68 -2.88
CA VAL A 212 10.54 19.09 -4.30
C VAL A 212 9.97 18.00 -5.21
N SER A 213 10.36 16.74 -5.01
CA SER A 213 9.89 15.62 -5.80
C SER A 213 8.36 15.44 -5.72
N ARG A 214 7.79 15.57 -4.52
CA ARG A 214 6.34 15.49 -4.28
C ARG A 214 5.57 16.67 -4.88
N VAL A 215 6.12 17.88 -4.79
CA VAL A 215 5.53 19.08 -5.44
C VAL A 215 5.49 18.90 -6.95
N VAL A 216 6.58 18.46 -7.57
CA VAL A 216 6.65 18.22 -9.02
C VAL A 216 5.66 17.11 -9.42
N ALA A 217 5.61 16.02 -8.67
CA ALA A 217 4.69 14.92 -8.93
C ALA A 217 3.21 15.37 -8.86
N ALA A 218 2.84 16.15 -7.83
CA ALA A 218 1.52 16.71 -7.69
C ALA A 218 1.16 17.67 -8.84
N ALA A 219 2.06 18.56 -9.19
CA ALA A 219 1.85 19.49 -10.30
C ALA A 219 1.64 18.75 -11.63
N LEU A 220 2.44 17.72 -11.91
CA LEU A 220 2.32 16.94 -13.14
C LEU A 220 1.04 16.11 -13.19
N ILE A 221 0.66 15.45 -12.09
CA ILE A 221 -0.55 14.63 -12.04
C ILE A 221 -1.80 15.53 -12.18
N LEU A 222 -1.85 16.66 -11.49
CA LEU A 222 -2.94 17.63 -11.59
C LEU A 222 -3.04 18.21 -13.00
N ARG A 223 -1.92 18.61 -13.61
CA ARG A 223 -1.90 19.08 -15.01
C ARG A 223 -2.51 18.05 -15.96
N LYS A 224 -2.26 16.75 -15.72
CA LYS A 224 -2.86 15.67 -16.52
C LYS A 224 -4.34 15.49 -16.22
N CYS A 225 -4.80 15.65 -14.97
CA CYS A 225 -6.20 15.57 -14.58
C CYS A 225 -7.06 16.70 -15.16
N TYR A 226 -6.50 17.91 -15.33
CA TYR A 226 -7.22 19.09 -15.83
C TYR A 226 -7.08 19.32 -17.34
N ARG A 227 -6.51 18.37 -18.11
CA ARG A 227 -6.47 18.48 -19.55
C ARG A 227 -7.86 18.29 -20.16
N GLU A 228 -8.17 19.05 -21.20
CA GLU A 228 -9.48 19.03 -21.89
C GLU A 228 -9.74 17.71 -22.64
N ASP A 229 -8.67 17.01 -23.04
CA ASP A 229 -8.71 15.68 -23.67
C ASP A 229 -8.68 14.51 -22.66
N ALA A 230 -8.80 14.80 -21.37
CA ALA A 230 -8.79 13.78 -20.33
C ALA A 230 -10.06 12.90 -20.36
N VAL A 231 -9.89 11.63 -20.06
CA VAL A 231 -11.01 10.65 -19.97
C VAL A 231 -11.99 11.03 -18.85
N LEU A 232 -11.53 11.65 -17.77
CA LEU A 232 -12.33 12.26 -16.73
C LEU A 232 -12.08 13.77 -16.74
N THR A 233 -13.16 14.55 -16.72
CA THR A 233 -13.06 16.01 -16.68
C THR A 233 -13.25 16.49 -15.25
N VAL A 234 -12.15 16.78 -14.56
CA VAL A 234 -12.22 17.31 -13.20
C VAL A 234 -12.85 18.72 -13.24
N PRO A 235 -13.93 18.97 -12.48
CA PRO A 235 -14.56 20.29 -12.45
C PRO A 235 -13.58 21.38 -12.03
N LYS A 236 -13.52 22.49 -12.76
CA LYS A 236 -12.63 23.63 -12.43
C LYS A 236 -13.06 24.32 -11.11
N THR A 237 -14.35 24.28 -10.78
CA THR A 237 -14.88 24.79 -9.51
C THR A 237 -15.09 23.63 -8.55
N LEU A 238 -14.17 23.45 -7.62
CA LEU A 238 -14.26 22.41 -6.58
C LEU A 238 -15.13 22.94 -5.43
N ARG A 239 -16.41 22.54 -5.43
CA ARG A 239 -17.30 22.73 -4.28
C ARG A 239 -17.45 21.43 -3.54
N LEU A 240 -17.43 21.47 -2.20
CA LEU A 240 -17.62 20.27 -1.37
C LEU A 240 -19.06 19.78 -1.52
N ASP A 241 -19.21 18.59 -2.10
CA ASP A 241 -20.48 17.85 -2.12
C ASP A 241 -20.48 16.87 -0.95
N GLY A 242 -21.31 17.15 0.06
CA GLY A 242 -21.38 16.34 1.27
C GLY A 242 -21.82 14.89 1.03
N GLY A 243 -22.67 14.64 0.03
CA GLY A 243 -23.12 13.30 -0.34
C GLY A 243 -21.98 12.47 -0.93
N MET A 244 -21.29 13.03 -1.92
CA MET A 244 -20.17 12.38 -2.57
C MET A 244 -18.98 12.22 -1.62
N ALA A 245 -18.67 13.25 -0.82
CA ALA A 245 -17.62 13.19 0.21
C ALA A 245 -17.90 12.06 1.23
N LYS A 246 -19.16 11.95 1.71
CA LYS A 246 -19.57 10.88 2.62
C LYS A 246 -19.39 9.49 2.00
N ARG A 247 -19.66 9.33 0.70
CA ARG A 247 -19.48 8.06 -0.02
C ARG A 247 -17.99 7.68 -0.13
N ILE A 248 -17.13 8.63 -0.49
CA ILE A 248 -15.67 8.42 -0.55
C ILE A 248 -15.10 8.12 0.84
N LEU A 249 -15.43 8.93 1.85
CA LEU A 249 -14.96 8.76 3.22
C LEU A 249 -15.52 7.49 3.87
N GLY A 250 -16.73 7.06 3.50
CA GLY A 250 -17.35 5.82 3.95
C GLY A 250 -16.58 4.57 3.57
N ILE A 251 -15.74 4.65 2.53
CA ILE A 251 -14.80 3.59 2.12
C ILE A 251 -13.39 3.91 2.64
N GLY A 252 -12.95 5.15 2.50
CA GLY A 252 -11.59 5.58 2.85
C GLY A 252 -11.30 5.48 4.34
N ILE A 253 -12.20 5.95 5.22
CA ILE A 253 -11.98 5.94 6.68
C ILE A 253 -11.87 4.52 7.24
N PRO A 254 -12.78 3.57 6.97
CA PRO A 254 -12.60 2.20 7.44
C PRO A 254 -11.31 1.55 6.92
N SER A 255 -10.96 1.80 5.66
CA SER A 255 -9.71 1.30 5.09
C SER A 255 -8.47 1.92 5.75
N ALA A 256 -8.51 3.20 6.07
CA ALA A 256 -7.45 3.90 6.80
C ALA A 256 -7.28 3.32 8.20
N PHE A 257 -8.39 3.10 8.91
CA PHE A 257 -8.39 2.52 10.25
C PHE A 257 -7.82 1.10 10.26
N GLU A 258 -8.25 0.26 9.31
CA GLU A 258 -7.74 -1.10 9.12
C GLU A 258 -6.23 -1.11 8.91
N ASN A 259 -5.74 -0.30 7.97
CA ASN A 259 -4.32 -0.27 7.61
C ASN A 259 -3.46 0.33 8.75
N SER A 260 -3.93 1.38 9.42
CA SER A 260 -3.21 2.00 10.55
C SER A 260 -3.10 1.06 11.74
N LEU A 261 -4.17 0.34 12.07
CA LEU A 261 -4.14 -0.67 13.15
C LEU A 261 -3.26 -1.86 12.78
N PHE A 262 -3.19 -2.23 11.51
CA PHE A 262 -2.29 -3.27 11.03
C PHE A 262 -0.82 -2.86 11.21
N GLU A 263 -0.45 -1.63 10.84
CA GLU A 263 0.91 -1.11 11.06
C GLU A 263 1.24 -0.97 12.56
N ALA A 264 0.31 -0.48 13.38
CA ALA A 264 0.50 -0.44 14.82
C ALA A 264 0.71 -1.85 15.42
N GLY A 265 -0.05 -2.83 14.96
CA GLY A 265 0.12 -4.23 15.35
C GLY A 265 1.48 -4.81 14.97
N ARG A 266 2.01 -4.45 13.80
CA ARG A 266 3.38 -4.84 13.39
C ARG A 266 4.44 -4.28 14.34
N ILE A 267 4.30 -3.04 14.77
CA ILE A 267 5.22 -2.42 15.76
C ILE A 267 5.19 -3.20 17.07
N LEU A 268 4.00 -3.54 17.58
CA LEU A 268 3.87 -4.33 18.81
C LEU A 268 4.50 -5.73 18.69
N VAL A 269 4.36 -6.36 17.54
CA VAL A 269 5.00 -7.65 17.24
C VAL A 269 6.51 -7.55 17.28
N VAL A 270 7.10 -6.52 16.67
CA VAL A 270 8.56 -6.28 16.70
C VAL A 270 9.03 -6.02 18.13
N SER A 271 8.25 -5.29 18.93
CA SER A 271 8.53 -5.08 20.35
C SER A 271 8.57 -6.39 21.15
N MET A 272 7.71 -7.36 20.85
CA MET A 272 7.78 -8.69 21.48
C MET A 272 9.07 -9.43 21.10
N ILE A 273 9.47 -9.38 19.81
CA ILE A 273 10.71 -10.03 19.34
C ILE A 273 11.95 -9.41 20.00
N SER A 274 11.94 -8.10 20.23
CA SER A 274 13.09 -7.39 20.80
C SER A 274 13.47 -7.86 22.19
N THR A 275 12.56 -8.46 22.93
CA THR A 275 12.84 -9.05 24.25
C THR A 275 13.71 -10.30 24.20
N PHE A 276 13.91 -10.91 23.04
CA PHE A 276 14.69 -12.12 22.84
C PHE A 276 16.14 -11.87 22.35
N GLY A 277 16.55 -10.61 22.27
CA GLY A 277 17.93 -10.23 21.98
C GLY A 277 18.23 -9.95 20.49
N THR A 278 19.48 -9.57 20.24
CA THR A 278 19.93 -9.01 18.95
C THR A 278 19.84 -10.00 17.77
N VAL A 279 20.08 -11.28 18.00
CA VAL A 279 19.96 -12.36 17.00
C VAL A 279 18.55 -12.40 16.42
N GLN A 280 17.54 -12.38 17.29
CA GLN A 280 16.13 -12.42 16.89
C GLN A 280 15.70 -11.15 16.14
N ILE A 281 16.16 -9.99 16.60
CA ILE A 281 15.88 -8.69 15.95
C ILE A 281 16.51 -8.65 14.56
N ALA A 282 17.78 -9.02 14.43
CA ALA A 282 18.50 -8.98 13.15
C ALA A 282 17.92 -9.97 12.13
N ALA A 283 17.62 -11.20 12.55
CA ALA A 283 16.99 -12.20 11.70
C ALA A 283 15.61 -11.74 11.22
N ASN A 284 14.78 -11.18 12.11
CA ASN A 284 13.46 -10.64 11.79
C ASN A 284 13.54 -9.45 10.83
N ALA A 285 14.53 -8.56 10.97
CA ALA A 285 14.71 -7.43 10.08
C ALA A 285 15.04 -7.89 8.64
N VAL A 286 15.96 -8.82 8.48
CA VAL A 286 16.31 -9.40 7.16
C VAL A 286 15.12 -10.13 6.57
N ALA A 287 14.40 -10.92 7.37
CA ALA A 287 13.23 -11.64 6.92
C ALA A 287 12.12 -10.69 6.44
N ASN A 288 11.84 -9.59 7.16
CA ASN A 288 10.87 -8.57 6.72
C ASN A 288 11.26 -7.87 5.41
N ASN A 289 12.55 -7.66 5.15
CA ASN A 289 13.00 -7.08 3.88
C ASN A 289 12.72 -8.03 2.70
N LEU A 290 13.03 -9.31 2.85
CA LEU A 290 12.75 -10.32 1.81
C LEU A 290 11.24 -10.57 1.64
N ASP A 291 10.47 -10.56 2.73
CA ASP A 291 9.00 -10.58 2.71
C ASP A 291 8.45 -9.42 1.88
N GLY A 292 8.89 -8.19 2.17
CA GLY A 292 8.49 -7.00 1.44
C GLY A 292 8.66 -7.14 -0.07
N MET A 293 9.74 -7.78 -0.53
CA MET A 293 9.98 -8.06 -1.95
C MET A 293 9.03 -9.15 -2.49
N GLY A 294 8.79 -10.21 -1.72
CA GLY A 294 7.95 -11.34 -2.12
C GLY A 294 6.49 -10.96 -2.36
N VAL A 295 5.96 -9.95 -1.66
CA VAL A 295 4.56 -9.53 -1.74
C VAL A 295 4.29 -8.42 -2.75
N ILE A 296 5.30 -7.85 -3.39
CA ILE A 296 5.16 -6.78 -4.39
C ILE A 296 4.13 -7.10 -5.48
N PRO A 297 4.16 -8.28 -6.13
CA PRO A 297 3.18 -8.60 -7.16
C PRO A 297 1.74 -8.62 -6.63
N GLY A 298 1.55 -9.12 -5.42
CA GLY A 298 0.24 -9.14 -4.76
C GLY A 298 -0.30 -7.74 -4.50
N LYS A 299 0.56 -6.80 -4.05
CA LYS A 299 0.19 -5.38 -3.86
C LYS A 299 -0.25 -4.73 -5.18
N ALA A 300 0.49 -4.95 -6.26
CA ALA A 300 0.13 -4.42 -7.58
C ALA A 300 -1.23 -4.95 -8.06
N ILE A 301 -1.49 -6.24 -7.93
CA ILE A 301 -2.77 -6.85 -8.31
C ILE A 301 -3.90 -6.39 -7.38
N SER A 302 -3.63 -6.12 -6.10
CA SER A 302 -4.61 -5.53 -5.18
C SER A 302 -5.13 -4.18 -5.66
N LEU A 303 -4.26 -3.31 -6.18
CA LEU A 303 -4.65 -2.03 -6.77
C LEU A 303 -5.46 -2.21 -8.06
N ALA A 304 -5.06 -3.15 -8.92
CA ALA A 304 -5.81 -3.49 -10.14
C ALA A 304 -7.20 -4.07 -9.81
N MET A 305 -7.30 -4.87 -8.76
CA MET A 305 -8.56 -5.47 -8.28
C MET A 305 -9.62 -4.39 -7.97
N ILE A 306 -9.22 -3.31 -7.30
CA ILE A 306 -10.12 -2.19 -6.95
C ILE A 306 -10.74 -1.58 -8.20
N THR A 307 -9.94 -1.30 -9.22
CA THR A 307 -10.39 -0.70 -10.47
C THR A 307 -11.30 -1.64 -11.26
N VAL A 308 -10.87 -2.88 -11.45
CA VAL A 308 -11.58 -3.85 -12.30
C VAL A 308 -12.90 -4.26 -11.68
N VAL A 309 -12.88 -4.64 -10.41
CA VAL A 309 -14.07 -5.05 -9.68
C VAL A 309 -15.01 -3.86 -9.46
N GLY A 310 -14.49 -2.67 -9.15
CA GLY A 310 -15.29 -1.46 -9.00
C GLY A 310 -16.11 -1.16 -10.26
N ARG A 311 -15.53 -1.28 -11.45
CA ARG A 311 -16.25 -1.12 -12.70
C ARG A 311 -17.30 -2.22 -12.96
N CYS A 312 -17.00 -3.47 -12.64
CA CYS A 312 -17.98 -4.56 -12.76
C CYS A 312 -19.17 -4.34 -11.83
N ILE A 313 -18.93 -3.91 -10.59
CA ILE A 313 -19.97 -3.57 -9.60
C ILE A 313 -20.81 -2.40 -10.09
N GLY A 314 -20.19 -1.33 -10.60
CA GLY A 314 -20.90 -0.18 -11.14
C GLY A 314 -21.76 -0.52 -12.36
N ALA A 315 -21.30 -1.45 -13.20
CA ALA A 315 -22.09 -1.98 -14.32
C ALA A 315 -23.24 -2.90 -13.88
N GLY A 316 -23.37 -3.24 -12.59
CA GLY A 316 -24.36 -4.19 -12.08
C GLY A 316 -24.10 -5.63 -12.49
N ASP A 317 -22.91 -5.93 -13.04
CA ASP A 317 -22.59 -7.26 -13.56
C ASP A 317 -21.83 -8.10 -12.52
N HIS A 318 -22.61 -8.79 -11.69
CA HIS A 318 -22.05 -9.66 -10.64
C HIS A 318 -21.34 -10.90 -11.19
N GLU A 319 -21.68 -11.35 -12.39
CA GLU A 319 -21.04 -12.50 -13.01
C GLU A 319 -19.61 -12.16 -13.46
N GLN A 320 -19.45 -11.03 -14.15
CA GLN A 320 -18.12 -10.50 -14.48
C GLN A 320 -17.31 -10.11 -13.24
N THR A 321 -17.96 -9.61 -12.18
CA THR A 321 -17.31 -9.37 -10.88
C THR A 321 -16.62 -10.63 -10.35
N VAL A 322 -17.33 -11.75 -10.33
CA VAL A 322 -16.77 -13.04 -9.86
C VAL A 322 -15.68 -13.53 -10.81
N TYR A 323 -15.90 -13.44 -12.12
CA TYR A 323 -14.94 -13.86 -13.13
C TYR A 323 -13.61 -13.12 -13.00
N TYR A 324 -13.64 -11.77 -12.99
CA TYR A 324 -12.41 -10.98 -12.89
C TYR A 324 -11.74 -11.08 -11.51
N THR A 325 -12.51 -11.23 -10.44
CA THR A 325 -11.94 -11.50 -9.12
C THR A 325 -11.12 -12.79 -9.13
N ARG A 326 -11.67 -13.88 -9.68
CA ARG A 326 -10.96 -15.17 -9.80
C ARG A 326 -9.74 -15.07 -10.72
N LYS A 327 -9.86 -14.36 -11.84
CA LYS A 327 -8.79 -14.18 -12.81
C LYS A 327 -7.61 -13.40 -12.21
N LEU A 328 -7.89 -12.30 -11.51
CA LEU A 328 -6.85 -11.50 -10.83
C LEU A 328 -6.24 -12.25 -9.64
N LEU A 329 -7.03 -13.03 -8.91
CA LEU A 329 -6.50 -13.92 -7.88
C LEU A 329 -5.56 -14.97 -8.48
N LEU A 330 -5.91 -15.57 -9.61
CA LEU A 330 -5.03 -16.52 -10.32
C LEU A 330 -3.70 -15.84 -10.72
N TRP A 331 -3.77 -14.62 -11.24
CA TRP A 331 -2.56 -13.84 -11.55
C TRP A 331 -1.73 -13.56 -10.30
N ALA A 332 -2.38 -13.23 -9.17
CA ALA A 332 -1.68 -13.06 -7.89
C ALA A 332 -0.99 -14.35 -7.46
N TYR A 333 -1.66 -15.51 -7.56
CA TYR A 333 -1.05 -16.80 -7.25
C TYR A 333 0.16 -17.10 -8.13
N ILE A 334 0.06 -16.90 -9.44
CA ILE A 334 1.16 -17.17 -10.38
C ILE A 334 2.34 -16.22 -10.09
N THR A 335 2.09 -14.93 -10.01
CA THR A 335 3.17 -13.94 -9.87
C THR A 335 3.81 -13.99 -8.48
N MET A 336 3.03 -14.21 -7.42
CA MET A 336 3.56 -14.43 -6.08
C MET A 336 4.26 -15.79 -5.94
N GLY A 337 3.76 -16.81 -6.62
CA GLY A 337 4.43 -18.11 -6.71
C GLY A 337 5.81 -18.00 -7.35
N LEU A 338 5.93 -17.22 -8.42
CA LEU A 338 7.21 -16.95 -9.08
C LEU A 338 8.16 -16.12 -8.19
N SER A 339 7.68 -15.03 -7.58
CA SER A 339 8.52 -14.16 -6.75
C SER A 339 8.98 -14.86 -5.46
N ASN A 340 8.07 -15.47 -4.71
CA ASN A 340 8.41 -16.17 -3.48
C ASN A 340 9.15 -17.49 -3.77
N GLY A 341 8.83 -18.17 -4.87
CA GLY A 341 9.59 -19.34 -5.34
C GLY A 341 11.04 -18.99 -5.69
N ALA A 342 11.27 -17.86 -6.35
CA ALA A 342 12.61 -17.36 -6.61
C ALA A 342 13.36 -17.00 -5.30
N ILE A 343 12.68 -16.35 -4.34
CA ILE A 343 13.25 -16.06 -3.02
C ILE A 343 13.65 -17.37 -2.33
N LEU A 344 12.79 -18.38 -2.33
CA LEU A 344 13.11 -19.69 -1.70
C LEU A 344 14.26 -20.41 -2.40
N LEU A 345 14.33 -20.34 -3.72
CA LEU A 345 15.40 -20.98 -4.51
C LEU A 345 16.78 -20.37 -4.22
N PHE A 346 16.85 -19.04 -4.10
CA PHE A 346 18.08 -18.29 -3.84
C PHE A 346 18.22 -17.84 -2.38
N LEU A 347 17.51 -18.47 -1.45
CA LEU A 347 17.34 -17.98 -0.09
C LEU A 347 18.67 -17.83 0.65
N ARG A 348 19.55 -18.84 0.61
CA ARG A 348 20.88 -18.77 1.25
C ARG A 348 21.77 -17.67 0.68
N GLN A 349 21.72 -17.47 -0.64
CA GLN A 349 22.48 -16.42 -1.31
C GLN A 349 21.95 -15.03 -0.92
N LEU A 350 20.63 -14.85 -0.92
CA LEU A 350 19.99 -13.59 -0.56
C LEU A 350 20.25 -13.22 0.91
N VAL A 351 20.09 -14.15 1.83
CA VAL A 351 20.39 -13.91 3.25
C VAL A 351 21.90 -13.71 3.47
N GLY A 352 22.76 -14.41 2.70
CA GLY A 352 24.21 -14.26 2.74
C GLY A 352 24.73 -12.87 2.41
N ILE A 353 24.00 -12.07 1.62
CA ILE A 353 24.34 -10.66 1.29
C ILE A 353 24.41 -9.80 2.56
N TYR A 354 23.64 -10.13 3.60
CA TYR A 354 23.57 -9.35 4.85
C TYR A 354 24.73 -9.63 5.82
N ALA A 355 25.65 -10.56 5.49
CA ALA A 355 26.83 -10.90 6.30
C ALA A 355 26.51 -11.18 7.79
N LEU A 356 25.44 -11.92 8.06
CA LEU A 356 24.97 -12.26 9.40
C LEU A 356 25.84 -13.34 10.05
N SER A 357 25.81 -13.44 11.39
CA SER A 357 26.35 -14.59 12.12
C SER A 357 25.61 -15.88 11.72
N GLY A 358 26.25 -17.04 11.89
CA GLY A 358 25.64 -18.31 11.48
C GLY A 358 24.29 -18.60 12.10
N GLU A 359 24.13 -18.30 13.40
CA GLU A 359 22.87 -18.48 14.11
C GLU A 359 21.78 -17.53 13.59
N THR A 360 22.10 -16.26 13.39
CA THR A 360 21.18 -15.26 12.85
C THR A 360 20.78 -15.59 11.42
N MET A 361 21.72 -16.11 10.63
CA MET A 361 21.46 -16.52 9.25
C MET A 361 20.47 -17.69 9.18
N GLU A 362 20.66 -18.75 9.97
CA GLU A 362 19.78 -19.93 9.97
C GLU A 362 18.38 -19.55 10.49
N LEU A 363 18.30 -18.67 11.48
CA LEU A 363 17.02 -18.14 11.94
C LEU A 363 16.32 -17.33 10.84
N ALA A 364 17.01 -16.41 10.16
CA ALA A 364 16.45 -15.64 9.06
C ALA A 364 15.94 -16.54 7.91
N ILE A 365 16.72 -17.59 7.55
CA ILE A 365 16.32 -18.60 6.57
C ILE A 365 15.02 -19.30 7.00
N THR A 366 14.92 -19.68 8.27
CA THR A 366 13.72 -20.32 8.83
C THR A 366 12.50 -19.39 8.73
N LEU A 367 12.63 -18.12 9.13
CA LEU A 367 11.55 -17.15 9.08
C LEU A 367 11.07 -16.91 7.65
N VAL A 368 11.98 -16.66 6.71
CA VAL A 368 11.64 -16.45 5.28
C VAL A 368 11.01 -17.70 4.69
N THR A 369 11.48 -18.90 5.04
CA THR A 369 10.88 -20.16 4.55
C THR A 369 9.43 -20.30 5.00
N ILE A 370 9.13 -20.00 6.27
CA ILE A 370 7.75 -20.01 6.79
C ILE A 370 6.88 -19.00 6.01
N HIS A 371 7.38 -17.76 5.87
CA HIS A 371 6.63 -16.72 5.19
C HIS A 371 6.42 -17.03 3.71
N ALA A 372 7.49 -17.17 2.94
CA ALA A 372 7.41 -17.30 1.49
C ALA A 372 6.63 -18.56 1.08
N GLY A 373 6.80 -19.68 1.81
CA GLY A 373 6.03 -20.90 1.60
C GLY A 373 4.53 -20.70 1.84
N CYS A 374 4.16 -20.07 2.95
CA CYS A 374 2.78 -19.81 3.31
C CYS A 374 2.16 -18.66 2.51
N ALA A 375 2.97 -17.64 2.12
CA ALA A 375 2.50 -16.50 1.35
C ALA A 375 1.97 -16.92 -0.03
N ILE A 376 2.60 -17.89 -0.69
CA ILE A 376 2.12 -18.43 -1.96
C ILE A 376 0.68 -18.93 -1.84
N ILE A 377 0.31 -19.53 -0.71
CA ILE A 377 -1.00 -20.16 -0.49
C ILE A 377 -2.03 -19.17 0.05
N PHE A 378 -1.69 -18.43 1.10
CA PHE A 378 -2.65 -17.67 1.89
C PHE A 378 -2.74 -16.18 1.53
N TRP A 379 -1.61 -15.57 1.11
CA TRP A 379 -1.55 -14.12 0.93
C TRP A 379 -2.53 -13.57 -0.13
N PRO A 380 -2.71 -14.21 -1.32
CA PRO A 380 -3.68 -13.72 -2.30
C PRO A 380 -5.12 -13.65 -1.75
N LEU A 381 -5.54 -14.63 -0.97
CA LEU A 381 -6.88 -14.65 -0.38
C LEU A 381 -7.00 -13.76 0.87
N SER A 382 -5.89 -13.54 1.61
CA SER A 382 -5.90 -12.69 2.81
C SER A 382 -5.83 -11.20 2.49
N PHE A 383 -5.14 -10.80 1.40
CA PHE A 383 -4.84 -9.39 1.11
C PHE A 383 -5.32 -8.91 -0.26
N VAL A 384 -5.40 -9.77 -1.29
CA VAL A 384 -5.92 -9.36 -2.60
C VAL A 384 -7.46 -9.47 -2.64
N LEU A 385 -8.03 -10.59 -2.18
CA LEU A 385 -9.49 -10.80 -2.19
C LEU A 385 -10.29 -9.72 -1.42
N PRO A 386 -9.85 -9.21 -0.25
CA PRO A 386 -10.57 -8.14 0.44
C PRO A 386 -10.75 -6.86 -0.39
N ASN A 387 -9.87 -6.60 -1.36
CA ASN A 387 -10.02 -5.44 -2.24
C ASN A 387 -11.20 -5.58 -3.21
N ALA A 388 -11.58 -6.82 -3.58
CA ALA A 388 -12.82 -7.05 -4.30
C ALA A 388 -14.06 -6.75 -3.44
N LEU A 389 -14.03 -7.11 -2.15
CA LEU A 389 -15.10 -6.78 -1.20
C LEU A 389 -15.18 -5.26 -0.95
N ARG A 390 -14.04 -4.58 -0.82
CA ARG A 390 -13.99 -3.11 -0.70
C ARG A 390 -14.54 -2.42 -1.93
N ALA A 391 -14.20 -2.92 -3.13
CA ALA A 391 -14.72 -2.41 -4.39
C ALA A 391 -16.24 -2.62 -4.54
N ALA A 392 -16.81 -3.56 -3.79
CA ALA A 392 -18.25 -3.82 -3.69
C ALA A 392 -18.91 -3.11 -2.48
N ASN A 393 -18.27 -2.12 -1.84
CA ASN A 393 -18.73 -1.38 -0.66
C ASN A 393 -18.87 -2.22 0.64
N ASP A 394 -18.36 -3.46 0.68
CA ASP A 394 -18.37 -4.31 1.90
C ASP A 394 -17.16 -4.04 2.81
N VAL A 395 -16.85 -2.76 2.99
CA VAL A 395 -15.63 -2.27 3.66
C VAL A 395 -15.68 -2.50 5.17
N LYS A 396 -16.86 -2.36 5.78
CA LYS A 396 -17.02 -2.58 7.23
C LYS A 396 -16.70 -4.02 7.61
N PHE A 397 -17.10 -4.97 6.78
CA PHE A 397 -16.79 -6.38 7.01
C PHE A 397 -15.28 -6.63 6.94
N THR A 398 -14.61 -6.12 5.89
CA THR A 398 -13.15 -6.30 5.75
C THR A 398 -12.41 -5.66 6.91
N MET A 399 -12.79 -4.45 7.32
CA MET A 399 -12.20 -3.75 8.47
C MET A 399 -12.36 -4.57 9.76
N VAL A 400 -13.57 -5.00 10.10
CA VAL A 400 -13.84 -5.73 11.35
C VAL A 400 -13.07 -7.05 11.39
N VAL A 401 -13.10 -7.84 10.30
CA VAL A 401 -12.35 -9.09 10.22
C VAL A 401 -10.85 -8.84 10.38
N SER A 402 -10.30 -7.84 9.70
CA SER A 402 -8.86 -7.54 9.76
C SER A 402 -8.43 -7.07 11.15
N ILE A 403 -9.23 -6.23 11.82
CA ILE A 403 -8.95 -5.74 13.18
C ILE A 403 -9.01 -6.89 14.20
N LEU A 404 -10.08 -7.68 14.17
CA LEU A 404 -10.24 -8.81 15.09
C LEU A 404 -9.15 -9.86 14.85
N SER A 405 -8.84 -10.14 13.58
CA SER A 405 -7.79 -11.07 13.23
C SER A 405 -6.43 -10.60 13.73
N MET A 406 -6.09 -9.31 13.53
CA MET A 406 -4.86 -8.73 14.05
C MET A 406 -4.78 -8.78 15.57
N ALA A 407 -5.84 -8.42 16.28
CA ALA A 407 -5.85 -8.40 17.73
C ALA A 407 -5.79 -9.80 18.34
N CYS A 408 -6.68 -10.71 17.92
CA CYS A 408 -6.83 -12.01 18.53
C CYS A 408 -5.77 -13.01 18.03
N TRP A 409 -5.66 -13.15 16.69
CA TRP A 409 -4.81 -14.18 16.10
C TRP A 409 -3.36 -13.71 15.97
N ARG A 410 -3.11 -12.51 15.46
CA ARG A 410 -1.74 -12.02 15.28
C ARG A 410 -1.10 -11.69 16.62
N LEU A 411 -1.65 -10.76 17.38
CA LEU A 411 -1.07 -10.31 18.65
C LEU A 411 -1.24 -11.35 19.76
N GLY A 412 -2.44 -11.94 19.90
CA GLY A 412 -2.71 -12.94 20.94
C GLY A 412 -1.84 -14.18 20.80
N PHE A 413 -1.77 -14.78 19.60
CA PHE A 413 -0.90 -15.95 19.37
C PHE A 413 0.58 -15.57 19.32
N SER A 414 0.96 -14.35 18.87
CA SER A 414 2.35 -13.90 19.01
C SER A 414 2.77 -13.85 20.47
N TYR A 415 1.95 -13.31 21.36
CA TYR A 415 2.25 -13.31 22.80
C TYR A 415 2.35 -14.73 23.35
N LEU A 416 1.40 -15.61 22.99
CA LEU A 416 1.39 -16.99 23.47
C LEU A 416 2.64 -17.77 22.99
N LEU A 417 2.89 -17.78 21.66
CA LEU A 417 3.95 -18.59 21.08
C LEU A 417 5.35 -17.97 21.31
N CYS A 418 5.48 -16.65 21.10
CA CYS A 418 6.76 -15.96 21.24
C CYS A 418 7.16 -15.86 22.72
N VAL A 419 6.29 -15.25 23.56
CA VAL A 419 6.65 -14.89 24.92
C VAL A 419 6.43 -16.05 25.90
N ARG A 420 5.24 -16.67 25.91
CA ARG A 420 4.90 -17.72 26.90
C ARG A 420 5.56 -19.07 26.60
N MET A 421 5.61 -19.46 25.31
CA MET A 421 6.25 -20.71 24.90
C MET A 421 7.74 -20.56 24.56
N GLY A 422 8.26 -19.33 24.50
CA GLY A 422 9.68 -19.04 24.26
C GLY A 422 10.16 -19.29 22.82
N TRP A 423 9.26 -19.34 21.84
CA TRP A 423 9.65 -19.59 20.44
C TRP A 423 10.28 -18.37 19.76
N GLY A 424 10.35 -17.22 20.42
CA GLY A 424 10.95 -16.01 19.87
C GLY A 424 10.30 -15.57 18.55
N ALA A 425 11.10 -15.12 17.59
CA ALA A 425 10.62 -14.67 16.30
C ALA A 425 9.84 -15.75 15.53
N VAL A 426 10.23 -17.02 15.63
CA VAL A 426 9.50 -18.12 14.96
C VAL A 426 8.04 -18.17 15.43
N GLY A 427 7.78 -18.00 16.73
CA GLY A 427 6.42 -17.96 17.28
C GLY A 427 5.57 -16.86 16.68
N VAL A 428 6.16 -15.68 16.46
CA VAL A 428 5.49 -14.55 15.82
C VAL A 428 5.16 -14.84 14.35
N TRP A 429 6.06 -15.46 13.60
CA TRP A 429 5.84 -15.77 12.19
C TRP A 429 4.84 -16.91 12.01
N VAL A 430 4.78 -17.86 12.94
CA VAL A 430 3.71 -18.87 12.98
C VAL A 430 2.35 -18.22 13.30
N ALA A 431 2.30 -17.30 14.26
CA ALA A 431 1.08 -16.54 14.56
C ALA A 431 0.57 -15.75 13.35
N MET A 432 1.47 -15.27 12.49
CA MET A 432 1.13 -14.63 11.22
C MET A 432 0.39 -15.58 10.28
N VAL A 433 0.83 -16.81 10.16
CA VAL A 433 0.17 -17.80 9.30
C VAL A 433 -1.22 -18.17 9.85
N ILE A 434 -1.37 -18.25 11.17
CA ILE A 434 -2.67 -18.45 11.83
C ILE A 434 -3.62 -17.29 11.52
N ASP A 435 -3.14 -16.04 11.64
CA ASP A 435 -3.90 -14.84 11.27
C ASP A 435 -4.36 -14.90 9.81
N TRP A 436 -3.47 -15.22 8.87
CA TRP A 436 -3.80 -15.35 7.46
C TRP A 436 -4.85 -16.42 7.20
N THR A 437 -4.76 -17.57 7.86
CA THR A 437 -5.73 -18.67 7.71
C THR A 437 -7.12 -18.24 8.15
N CYS A 438 -7.22 -17.52 9.28
CA CYS A 438 -8.49 -16.98 9.75
C CYS A 438 -9.07 -15.95 8.75
N ARG A 439 -8.26 -15.02 8.27
CA ARG A 439 -8.67 -14.02 7.27
C ARG A 439 -9.15 -14.67 5.98
N VAL A 440 -8.40 -15.65 5.45
CA VAL A 440 -8.78 -16.42 4.26
C VAL A 440 -10.16 -17.04 4.44
N THR A 441 -10.37 -17.73 5.56
CA THR A 441 -11.65 -18.38 5.85
C THR A 441 -12.80 -17.37 5.84
N CYS A 442 -12.66 -16.27 6.57
CA CYS A 442 -13.69 -15.23 6.65
C CYS A 442 -13.97 -14.58 5.29
N PHE A 443 -12.92 -14.18 4.54
CA PHE A 443 -13.11 -13.50 3.25
C PHE A 443 -13.63 -14.43 2.15
N VAL A 444 -13.18 -15.68 2.09
CA VAL A 444 -13.68 -16.67 1.12
C VAL A 444 -15.13 -17.01 1.39
N LEU A 445 -15.51 -17.24 2.65
CA LEU A 445 -16.90 -17.49 3.02
C LEU A 445 -17.79 -16.28 2.68
N ARG A 446 -17.33 -15.05 2.99
CA ARG A 446 -18.05 -13.83 2.65
C ARG A 446 -18.23 -13.64 1.15
N PHE A 447 -17.18 -13.88 0.37
CA PHE A 447 -17.25 -13.77 -1.08
C PHE A 447 -18.17 -14.83 -1.70
N ARG A 448 -18.07 -16.08 -1.24
CA ARG A 448 -18.91 -17.20 -1.72
C ARG A 448 -20.38 -17.04 -1.34
N SER A 449 -20.70 -16.50 -0.18
CA SER A 449 -22.09 -16.27 0.25
C SER A 449 -22.83 -15.25 -0.63
N GLY A 450 -22.09 -14.44 -1.41
CA GLY A 450 -22.70 -13.40 -2.24
C GLY A 450 -23.25 -12.20 -1.47
N ALA A 451 -23.03 -12.12 -0.15
CA ALA A 451 -23.55 -11.03 0.69
C ALA A 451 -23.01 -9.63 0.31
N TRP A 452 -21.91 -9.57 -0.42
CA TRP A 452 -21.36 -8.32 -0.98
C TRP A 452 -22.22 -7.74 -2.10
N LYS A 453 -23.04 -8.57 -2.81
CA LYS A 453 -23.85 -8.15 -3.97
C LYS A 453 -24.89 -7.08 -3.61
N THR A 454 -25.34 -7.04 -2.37
CA THR A 454 -26.37 -6.11 -1.88
C THR A 454 -25.80 -4.84 -1.22
N LYS A 455 -24.47 -4.69 -1.20
CA LYS A 455 -23.81 -3.56 -0.51
C LYS A 455 -23.67 -2.31 -1.37
N TYR A 456 -23.57 -2.48 -2.67
CA TYR A 456 -23.62 -1.37 -3.62
C TYR A 456 -25.07 -1.01 -3.90
N GLN A 457 -25.43 0.24 -3.62
CA GLN A 457 -26.68 0.89 -4.07
C GLN A 457 -26.24 2.04 -4.96
N ALA A 458 -26.73 2.05 -6.19
CA ALA A 458 -26.42 3.07 -7.20
C ALA A 458 -26.84 4.47 -6.76
#